data_280e5051f85ca44a7420fb29f973137a
#
_entry.id   280e5051f85ca44a7420fb29f973137a
#
_cell.length_a   1.000
_cell.length_b   1.000
_cell.length_c   1.000
_cell.angle_alpha   90.00
_cell.angle_beta   90.00
_cell.angle_gamma   90.00
#
_symmetry.space_group_name_H-M   'P 1'
#
loop_
_entity.id
_entity.type
_entity.pdbx_description
1 polymer ?
#
loop_
_entity_poly.entity_id
_entity_poly.type
_entity_poly.pdbx_seq_one_letter_code
_entity_poly.pdbx_strand_id
1 'polypeptide(L)'
;MKAKSFAVPSSALSPDGYIINQGLLRSVSFGRYTAADCGCGWISAYNLLHFLTGTRDMETICRDVEKYVVLRGRLGVNFLGLWWYLHHRRGCRFRLTLTRWGTERVCRRRKAPCGIMLYFHRHGAHYITFVPGSDHSLRYLNLVYGRACDERPLKDVFRAHVLLPLTPTLIYLGPTRRAS
;
A
#
# COMPACT_ATOMS: atom_id res chain seq x y z
N MET A 1 28.66 0.52 -13.62
CA MET A 1 27.54 -0.09 -12.83
C MET A 1 26.49 -0.58 -13.83
N LYS A 2 26.21 -1.90 -13.87
CA LYS A 2 25.08 -2.41 -14.71
C LYS A 2 23.77 -1.83 -14.15
N ALA A 3 22.98 -1.19 -15.00
CA ALA A 3 21.63 -0.77 -14.65
C ALA A 3 20.85 -2.01 -14.18
N LYS A 4 20.41 -1.99 -12.93
CA LYS A 4 19.58 -3.07 -12.40
C LYS A 4 18.26 -3.01 -13.14
N SER A 5 17.93 -4.04 -13.94
CA SER A 5 16.66 -4.10 -14.66
C SER A 5 15.52 -4.16 -13.66
N PHE A 6 14.54 -3.27 -13.83
CA PHE A 6 13.29 -3.31 -13.08
C PHE A 6 12.34 -4.29 -13.77
N ALA A 7 12.11 -5.45 -13.16
CA ALA A 7 11.23 -6.47 -13.72
C ALA A 7 10.34 -7.04 -12.63
N VAL A 8 9.06 -6.79 -12.73
CA VAL A 8 8.02 -7.39 -11.87
C VAL A 8 7.51 -8.65 -12.56
N PRO A 9 7.68 -9.85 -11.97
CA PRO A 9 7.20 -11.09 -12.58
C PRO A 9 5.65 -11.09 -12.66
N SER A 10 5.10 -11.63 -13.74
CA SER A 10 3.64 -11.72 -13.93
C SER A 10 2.95 -12.50 -12.82
N SER A 11 3.63 -13.50 -12.25
CA SER A 11 3.12 -14.27 -11.10
C SER A 11 2.95 -13.46 -9.81
N ALA A 12 3.57 -12.28 -9.71
CA ALA A 12 3.35 -11.36 -8.59
C ALA A 12 2.12 -10.47 -8.77
N LEU A 13 1.52 -10.49 -9.97
CA LEU A 13 0.38 -9.65 -10.34
C LEU A 13 -0.93 -10.43 -10.32
N SER A 14 -2.01 -9.74 -9.97
CA SER A 14 -3.37 -10.21 -10.24
C SER A 14 -3.73 -9.99 -11.72
N PRO A 15 -4.78 -10.66 -12.25
CA PRO A 15 -5.23 -10.46 -13.64
C PRO A 15 -5.57 -9.02 -13.98
N ASP A 16 -6.02 -8.25 -12.99
CA ASP A 16 -6.36 -6.82 -13.10
C ASP A 16 -5.17 -5.89 -12.82
N GLY A 17 -3.93 -6.42 -12.67
CA GLY A 17 -2.69 -5.67 -12.66
C GLY A 17 -2.21 -5.16 -11.31
N TYR A 18 -2.81 -5.57 -10.20
CA TYR A 18 -2.31 -5.24 -8.86
C TYR A 18 -1.13 -6.13 -8.47
N ILE A 19 -0.17 -5.57 -7.74
CA ILE A 19 0.88 -6.38 -7.10
C ILE A 19 0.28 -7.02 -5.85
N ILE A 20 0.14 -8.34 -5.86
CA ILE A 20 -0.51 -9.11 -4.80
C ILE A 20 0.44 -10.01 -4.01
N ASN A 21 1.65 -10.25 -4.52
CA ASN A 21 2.64 -11.10 -3.85
C ASN A 21 4.03 -10.45 -3.85
N GLN A 22 4.32 -9.71 -2.79
CA GLN A 22 5.63 -9.07 -2.58
C GLN A 22 6.79 -10.06 -2.56
N GLY A 23 6.60 -11.26 -2.03
CA GLY A 23 7.66 -12.27 -1.87
C GLY A 23 8.32 -12.69 -3.19
N LEU A 24 7.64 -12.47 -4.32
CA LEU A 24 8.16 -12.78 -5.66
C LEU A 24 9.00 -11.64 -6.26
N LEU A 25 9.12 -10.48 -5.60
CA LEU A 25 9.84 -9.31 -6.11
C LEU A 25 11.32 -9.29 -5.70
N ARG A 26 11.97 -10.45 -5.69
CA ARG A 26 13.41 -10.57 -5.32
C ARG A 26 14.35 -9.93 -6.34
N SER A 27 13.95 -9.83 -7.60
CA SER A 27 14.69 -9.16 -8.67
C SER A 27 14.61 -7.65 -8.64
N VAL A 28 13.59 -7.10 -7.98
CA VAL A 28 13.38 -5.64 -7.87
C VAL A 28 14.19 -5.08 -6.71
N SER A 29 15.16 -4.22 -7.00
CA SER A 29 15.94 -3.54 -5.95
C SER A 29 15.13 -2.41 -5.32
N PHE A 30 15.20 -2.28 -3.99
CA PHE A 30 14.58 -1.20 -3.24
C PHE A 30 15.46 -0.83 -2.04
N GLY A 31 16.02 0.36 -2.03
CA GLY A 31 17.06 0.75 -1.10
C GLY A 31 18.32 -0.12 -1.27
N ARG A 32 18.81 -0.68 -0.18
CA ARG A 32 19.91 -1.66 -0.18
C ARG A 32 19.44 -3.11 -0.22
N TYR A 33 18.15 -3.34 -0.26
CA TYR A 33 17.48 -4.65 -0.18
C TYR A 33 16.70 -4.92 -1.45
N THR A 34 15.84 -5.93 -1.42
CA THR A 34 14.90 -6.21 -2.50
C THR A 34 13.49 -5.72 -2.13
N ALA A 35 12.65 -5.56 -3.14
CA ALA A 35 11.25 -5.24 -2.89
C ALA A 35 10.52 -6.37 -2.14
N ALA A 36 11.01 -7.63 -2.27
CA ALA A 36 10.49 -8.75 -1.49
C ALA A 36 10.68 -8.53 0.02
N ASP A 37 11.78 -7.90 0.43
CA ASP A 37 12.11 -7.71 1.84
C ASP A 37 11.43 -6.48 2.45
N CYS A 38 11.41 -5.35 1.72
CA CYS A 38 11.01 -4.06 2.29
C CYS A 38 10.13 -3.20 1.35
N GLY A 39 9.60 -3.77 0.26
CA GLY A 39 8.86 -3.06 -0.78
C GLY A 39 7.40 -2.73 -0.47
N CYS A 40 6.82 -3.16 0.65
CA CYS A 40 5.40 -3.02 0.93
C CYS A 40 4.86 -1.57 0.77
N GLY A 41 5.66 -0.57 1.10
CA GLY A 41 5.27 0.83 0.99
C GLY A 41 5.06 1.30 -0.45
N TRP A 42 6.01 1.03 -1.37
CA TRP A 42 5.83 1.41 -2.77
C TRP A 42 4.80 0.55 -3.49
N ILE A 43 4.70 -0.75 -3.12
CA ILE A 43 3.67 -1.64 -3.64
C ILE A 43 2.28 -1.10 -3.28
N SER A 44 2.10 -0.66 -2.03
CA SER A 44 0.83 -0.07 -1.61
C SER A 44 0.54 1.26 -2.30
N ALA A 45 1.56 2.10 -2.54
CA ALA A 45 1.39 3.30 -3.33
C ALA A 45 0.98 2.98 -4.78
N TYR A 46 1.66 2.02 -5.41
CA TYR A 46 1.32 1.57 -6.76
C TYR A 46 -0.11 1.04 -6.83
N ASN A 47 -0.48 0.11 -5.97
CA ASN A 47 -1.81 -0.50 -5.97
C ASN A 47 -2.92 0.55 -5.79
N LEU A 48 -2.74 1.51 -4.89
CA LEU A 48 -3.69 2.60 -4.71
C LEU A 48 -3.78 3.48 -5.96
N LEU A 49 -2.65 3.91 -6.53
CA LEU A 49 -2.61 4.74 -7.74
C LEU A 49 -3.17 3.98 -8.96
N HIS A 50 -2.88 2.68 -9.08
CA HIS A 50 -3.45 1.83 -10.11
C HIS A 50 -4.99 1.80 -10.01
N PHE A 51 -5.54 1.61 -8.81
CA PHE A 51 -6.97 1.69 -8.58
C PHE A 51 -7.57 3.05 -8.97
N LEU A 52 -6.89 4.16 -8.61
CA LEU A 52 -7.42 5.51 -8.81
C LEU A 52 -7.30 6.02 -10.25
N THR A 53 -6.27 5.60 -10.99
CA THR A 53 -5.90 6.20 -12.28
C THR A 53 -5.64 5.19 -13.40
N GLY A 54 -5.66 3.89 -13.11
CA GLY A 54 -5.30 2.84 -14.07
C GLY A 54 -3.79 2.80 -14.42
N THR A 55 -2.94 3.55 -13.71
CA THR A 55 -1.49 3.59 -14.02
C THR A 55 -0.85 2.21 -13.93
N ARG A 56 0.10 1.94 -14.84
CA ARG A 56 0.95 0.74 -14.82
C ARG A 56 2.43 1.07 -14.63
N ASP A 57 2.73 2.32 -14.32
CA ASP A 57 4.10 2.82 -14.15
C ASP A 57 4.68 2.43 -12.78
N MET A 58 4.99 1.15 -12.63
CA MET A 58 5.53 0.57 -11.40
C MET A 58 6.93 1.09 -11.09
N GLU A 59 7.78 1.24 -12.12
CA GLU A 59 9.17 1.62 -11.94
C GLU A 59 9.29 3.04 -11.41
N THR A 60 8.64 4.01 -12.02
CA THR A 60 8.66 5.41 -11.55
C THR A 60 8.13 5.52 -10.12
N ILE A 61 7.03 4.82 -9.80
CA ILE A 61 6.47 4.84 -8.44
C ILE A 61 7.47 4.22 -7.45
N CYS A 62 8.11 3.10 -7.78
CA CYS A 62 9.12 2.46 -6.95
C CYS A 62 10.29 3.42 -6.68
N ARG A 63 10.88 4.03 -7.74
CA ARG A 63 11.99 4.97 -7.64
C ARG A 63 11.66 6.22 -6.84
N ASP A 64 10.46 6.75 -7.02
CA ASP A 64 10.02 7.93 -6.28
C ASP A 64 9.82 7.63 -4.80
N VAL A 65 9.22 6.50 -4.46
CA VAL A 65 8.97 6.08 -3.07
C VAL A 65 10.27 5.64 -2.37
N GLU A 66 11.25 5.11 -3.13
CA GLU A 66 12.58 4.74 -2.59
C GLU A 66 13.27 5.91 -1.89
N LYS A 67 12.98 7.16 -2.25
CA LYS A 67 13.54 8.37 -1.62
C LYS A 67 13.12 8.52 -0.14
N TYR A 68 12.07 7.83 0.29
CA TYR A 68 11.51 7.91 1.64
C TYR A 68 11.78 6.66 2.49
N VAL A 69 12.74 5.82 2.08
CA VAL A 69 13.13 4.65 2.88
C VAL A 69 13.88 5.06 4.14
N VAL A 70 13.64 4.33 5.22
CA VAL A 70 14.29 4.53 6.51
C VAL A 70 15.46 3.55 6.64
N LEU A 71 16.59 4.02 7.18
CA LEU A 71 17.82 3.24 7.36
C LEU A 71 18.20 2.45 6.08
N ARG A 72 18.17 3.15 4.93
CA ARG A 72 18.52 2.59 3.61
C ARG A 72 17.62 1.43 3.17
N GLY A 73 16.40 1.35 3.69
CA GLY A 73 15.41 0.32 3.38
C GLY A 73 15.20 -0.72 4.48
N ARG A 74 16.06 -0.79 5.51
CA ARG A 74 15.92 -1.79 6.59
C ARG A 74 14.59 -1.72 7.33
N LEU A 75 14.02 -0.53 7.50
CA LEU A 75 12.71 -0.32 8.13
C LEU A 75 11.59 0.00 7.11
N GLY A 76 11.83 -0.28 5.82
CA GLY A 76 10.87 0.02 4.77
C GLY A 76 10.71 1.52 4.51
N VAL A 77 9.51 1.95 4.14
CA VAL A 77 9.17 3.34 3.80
C VAL A 77 8.63 4.07 5.03
N ASN A 78 9.04 5.32 5.22
CA ASN A 78 8.48 6.21 6.24
C ASN A 78 7.00 6.52 5.90
N PHE A 79 6.11 6.39 6.88
CA PHE A 79 4.68 6.64 6.70
C PHE A 79 4.37 8.09 6.28
N LEU A 80 5.02 9.07 6.91
CA LEU A 80 4.85 10.48 6.55
C LEU A 80 5.42 10.78 5.16
N GLY A 81 6.55 10.16 4.79
CA GLY A 81 7.13 10.27 3.46
C GLY A 81 6.21 9.67 2.38
N LEU A 82 5.59 8.53 2.65
CA LEU A 82 4.61 7.92 1.76
C LEU A 82 3.37 8.81 1.59
N TRP A 83 2.84 9.35 2.69
CA TRP A 83 1.74 10.31 2.66
C TRP A 83 2.13 11.56 1.86
N TRP A 84 3.31 12.15 2.13
CA TRP A 84 3.80 13.33 1.42
C TRP A 84 3.90 13.09 -0.09
N TYR A 85 4.48 11.95 -0.51
CA TYR A 85 4.57 11.56 -1.91
C TYR A 85 3.19 11.50 -2.57
N LEU A 86 2.26 10.77 -1.98
CA LEU A 86 0.91 10.60 -2.52
C LEU A 86 0.14 11.93 -2.55
N HIS A 87 0.32 12.79 -1.54
CA HIS A 87 -0.36 14.07 -1.46
C HIS A 87 0.21 15.09 -2.45
N HIS A 88 1.50 15.35 -2.40
CA HIS A 88 2.13 16.44 -3.15
C HIS A 88 2.54 16.05 -4.57
N ARG A 89 3.01 14.82 -4.78
CA ARG A 89 3.47 14.39 -6.11
C ARG A 89 2.37 13.74 -6.94
N ARG A 90 1.38 13.14 -6.30
CA ARG A 90 0.28 12.43 -6.98
C ARG A 90 -1.09 13.10 -6.78
N GLY A 91 -1.15 14.21 -6.07
CA GLY A 91 -2.36 15.01 -5.94
C GLY A 91 -3.50 14.29 -5.19
N CYS A 92 -3.20 13.40 -4.26
CA CYS A 92 -4.18 12.66 -3.50
C CYS A 92 -4.45 13.31 -2.14
N ARG A 93 -5.72 13.57 -1.80
CA ARG A 93 -6.11 13.98 -0.44
C ARG A 93 -6.48 12.77 0.39
N PHE A 94 -6.05 12.79 1.65
CA PHE A 94 -6.31 11.70 2.59
C PHE A 94 -6.90 12.20 3.89
N ARG A 95 -7.70 11.35 4.52
CA ARG A 95 -7.99 11.41 5.95
C ARG A 95 -7.09 10.39 6.66
N LEU A 96 -6.31 10.87 7.61
CA LEU A 96 -5.55 10.03 8.51
C LEU A 96 -6.45 9.54 9.63
N THR A 97 -6.40 8.24 9.90
CA THR A 97 -6.93 7.61 11.10
C THR A 97 -5.83 6.79 11.76
N LEU A 98 -5.83 6.68 13.08
CA LEU A 98 -4.78 6.00 13.82
C LEU A 98 -5.27 4.70 14.47
N THR A 99 -6.58 4.48 14.51
CA THR A 99 -7.18 3.34 15.19
C THR A 99 -8.13 2.59 14.26
N ARG A 100 -8.33 1.31 14.57
CA ARG A 100 -9.31 0.47 13.90
C ARG A 100 -10.69 1.13 13.82
N TRP A 101 -11.23 1.59 14.94
CA TRP A 101 -12.57 2.21 14.97
C TRP A 101 -12.67 3.47 14.14
N GLY A 102 -11.61 4.29 14.17
CA GLY A 102 -11.52 5.47 13.30
C GLY A 102 -11.59 5.11 11.83
N THR A 103 -10.83 4.09 11.41
CA THR A 103 -10.82 3.57 10.05
C THR A 103 -12.19 3.02 9.66
N GLU A 104 -12.79 2.14 10.47
CA GLU A 104 -14.11 1.56 10.23
C GLU A 104 -15.19 2.64 10.11
N ARG A 105 -15.18 3.63 11.01
CA ARG A 105 -16.15 4.74 10.99
C ARG A 105 -16.08 5.56 9.72
N VAL A 106 -14.87 5.83 9.22
CA VAL A 106 -14.69 6.59 7.98
C VAL A 106 -15.08 5.74 6.77
N CYS A 107 -14.66 4.48 6.72
CA CYS A 107 -14.98 3.59 5.60
C CYS A 107 -16.50 3.37 5.46
N ARG A 108 -17.24 3.15 6.55
CA ARG A 108 -18.69 2.97 6.52
C ARG A 108 -19.47 4.17 5.94
N ARG A 109 -18.91 5.37 6.02
CA ARG A 109 -19.55 6.60 5.52
C ARG A 109 -19.26 6.86 4.04
N ARG A 110 -18.50 5.99 3.37
CA ARG A 110 -18.10 6.16 1.98
C ARG A 110 -18.66 5.04 1.12
N LYS A 111 -19.13 5.40 -0.09
CA LYS A 111 -19.62 4.41 -1.06
C LYS A 111 -18.53 3.45 -1.53
N ALA A 112 -17.33 3.97 -1.76
CA ALA A 112 -16.20 3.21 -2.29
C ALA A 112 -14.91 3.58 -1.52
N PRO A 113 -14.75 3.12 -0.26
CA PRO A 113 -13.56 3.45 0.52
C PRO A 113 -12.32 2.73 -0.02
N CYS A 114 -11.24 3.48 -0.22
CA CYS A 114 -9.94 2.94 -0.59
C CYS A 114 -8.83 3.68 0.15
N GLY A 115 -7.67 3.04 0.27
CA GLY A 115 -6.56 3.65 0.99
C GLY A 115 -5.40 2.71 1.26
N ILE A 116 -4.49 3.18 2.11
CA ILE A 116 -3.31 2.43 2.55
C ILE A 116 -3.35 2.35 4.08
N MET A 117 -3.14 1.16 4.62
CA MET A 117 -3.04 0.90 6.05
C MET A 117 -1.65 0.37 6.38
N LEU A 118 -1.03 0.96 7.41
CA LEU A 118 0.15 0.43 8.07
C LEU A 118 -0.31 -0.33 9.32
N TYR A 119 0.06 -1.60 9.44
CA TYR A 119 -0.22 -2.38 10.63
C TYR A 119 1.02 -3.11 11.12
N PHE A 120 1.02 -3.46 12.40
CA PHE A 120 2.11 -4.16 13.05
C PHE A 120 1.69 -5.62 13.31
N HIS A 121 2.56 -6.54 12.93
CA HIS A 121 2.41 -7.97 13.15
C HIS A 121 3.67 -8.52 13.84
N ARG A 122 3.64 -9.80 14.24
CA ARG A 122 4.74 -10.42 15.03
C ARG A 122 6.14 -10.34 14.39
N HIS A 123 6.23 -10.11 13.10
CA HIS A 123 7.50 -10.04 12.37
C HIS A 123 7.85 -8.63 11.87
N GLY A 124 7.13 -7.60 12.30
CA GLY A 124 7.41 -6.21 11.94
C GLY A 124 6.18 -5.40 11.55
N ALA A 125 6.38 -4.41 10.69
CA ALA A 125 5.34 -3.55 10.15
C ALA A 125 5.10 -3.85 8.67
N HIS A 126 3.84 -3.71 8.22
CA HIS A 126 3.48 -3.98 6.84
C HIS A 126 2.46 -2.97 6.32
N TYR A 127 2.67 -2.52 5.09
CA TYR A 127 1.71 -1.70 4.36
C TYR A 127 0.83 -2.59 3.48
N ILE A 128 -0.47 -2.34 3.52
CA ILE A 128 -1.42 -2.93 2.58
C ILE A 128 -2.29 -1.86 1.95
N THR A 129 -2.74 -2.12 0.74
CA THR A 129 -3.78 -1.33 0.09
C THR A 129 -5.11 -2.03 0.28
N PHE A 130 -6.15 -1.27 0.56
CA PHE A 130 -7.52 -1.74 0.47
C PHE A 130 -8.29 -0.93 -0.56
N VAL A 131 -9.14 -1.60 -1.30
CA VAL A 131 -10.04 -1.04 -2.31
C VAL A 131 -11.45 -1.60 -2.11
N PRO A 132 -12.49 -1.00 -2.68
CA PRO A 132 -13.83 -1.58 -2.62
C PRO A 132 -13.84 -3.01 -3.17
N GLY A 133 -14.49 -3.90 -2.48
CA GLY A 133 -14.82 -5.27 -2.90
C GLY A 133 -16.28 -5.42 -3.30
N SER A 134 -16.74 -6.66 -3.39
CA SER A 134 -18.16 -7.00 -3.56
C SER A 134 -18.93 -6.74 -2.26
N ASP A 135 -20.25 -6.59 -2.34
CA ASP A 135 -21.19 -6.59 -1.21
C ASP A 135 -20.75 -5.75 0.01
N HIS A 136 -20.27 -4.51 -0.23
CA HIS A 136 -19.76 -3.62 0.81
C HIS A 136 -18.51 -4.15 1.58
N SER A 137 -17.86 -5.20 1.09
CA SER A 137 -16.59 -5.68 1.59
C SER A 137 -15.43 -4.79 1.15
N LEU A 138 -14.23 -5.07 1.67
CA LEU A 138 -12.99 -4.47 1.20
C LEU A 138 -12.07 -5.57 0.68
N ARG A 139 -11.52 -5.34 -0.49
CA ARG A 139 -10.47 -6.18 -1.07
C ARG A 139 -9.11 -5.66 -0.61
N TYR A 140 -8.32 -6.52 0.02
CA TYR A 140 -7.00 -6.21 0.54
C TYR A 140 -5.94 -6.79 -0.37
N LEU A 141 -4.96 -5.97 -0.72
CA LEU A 141 -3.91 -6.29 -1.68
C LEU A 141 -2.56 -6.39 -0.98
N ASN A 142 -1.78 -7.41 -1.32
CA ASN A 142 -0.45 -7.67 -0.75
C ASN A 142 -0.46 -7.94 0.76
N LEU A 143 -1.36 -8.81 1.21
CA LEU A 143 -1.39 -9.28 2.60
C LEU A 143 -0.16 -10.15 2.91
N VAL A 144 0.30 -10.11 4.17
CA VAL A 144 1.36 -10.98 4.69
C VAL A 144 0.88 -12.44 4.78
N TYR A 145 1.79 -13.40 4.75
CA TYR A 145 1.57 -14.85 4.88
C TYR A 145 0.88 -15.54 3.70
N GLY A 146 1.27 -15.20 2.48
CA GLY A 146 0.89 -15.94 1.27
C GLY A 146 -0.56 -15.76 0.83
N ARG A 147 -1.32 -14.90 1.52
CA ARG A 147 -2.63 -14.46 1.05
C ARG A 147 -2.44 -13.23 0.18
N ALA A 148 -2.27 -13.47 -1.08
CA ALA A 148 -1.98 -12.43 -2.06
C ALA A 148 -3.08 -11.37 -2.16
N CYS A 149 -4.32 -11.79 -2.04
CA CYS A 149 -5.51 -10.94 -2.07
C CYS A 149 -6.61 -11.60 -1.23
N ASP A 150 -7.33 -10.81 -0.49
CA ASP A 150 -8.42 -11.28 0.35
C ASP A 150 -9.56 -10.25 0.35
N GLU A 151 -10.78 -10.74 0.35
CA GLU A 151 -11.97 -9.92 0.38
C GLU A 151 -12.79 -10.26 1.61
N ARG A 152 -12.84 -9.34 2.56
CA ARG A 152 -13.53 -9.53 3.83
C ARG A 152 -13.84 -8.20 4.53
N PRO A 153 -14.70 -8.22 5.56
CA PRO A 153 -14.89 -7.07 6.42
C PRO A 153 -13.61 -6.64 7.13
N LEU A 154 -13.39 -5.34 7.29
CA LEU A 154 -12.20 -4.76 7.91
C LEU A 154 -11.92 -5.33 9.32
N LYS A 155 -12.97 -5.61 10.10
CA LYS A 155 -12.88 -6.20 11.46
C LYS A 155 -12.13 -7.55 11.48
N ASP A 156 -12.27 -8.35 10.42
CA ASP A 156 -11.70 -9.70 10.35
C ASP A 156 -10.21 -9.64 9.97
N VAL A 157 -9.81 -8.66 9.16
CA VAL A 157 -8.38 -8.37 8.90
C VAL A 157 -7.67 -7.95 10.19
N PHE A 158 -8.29 -7.08 10.97
CA PHE A 158 -7.72 -6.65 12.24
C PHE A 158 -7.55 -7.82 13.24
N ARG A 159 -8.51 -8.73 13.33
CA ARG A 159 -8.40 -9.90 14.21
C ARG A 159 -7.30 -10.86 13.79
N ALA A 160 -7.13 -11.07 12.48
CA ALA A 160 -6.21 -12.08 11.96
C ALA A 160 -4.75 -11.62 11.90
N HIS A 161 -4.49 -10.31 11.70
CA HIS A 161 -3.17 -9.83 11.29
C HIS A 161 -2.58 -8.73 12.18
N VAL A 162 -3.38 -8.04 12.99
CA VAL A 162 -2.95 -6.82 13.68
C VAL A 162 -2.68 -7.08 15.15
N LEU A 163 -1.43 -6.88 15.59
CA LEU A 163 -1.01 -7.02 17.01
C LEU A 163 -1.28 -5.78 17.85
N LEU A 164 -1.09 -4.60 17.26
CA LEU A 164 -1.22 -3.34 17.99
C LEU A 164 -2.52 -2.63 17.62
N PRO A 165 -3.17 -1.95 18.57
CA PRO A 165 -4.38 -1.17 18.29
C PRO A 165 -4.10 0.05 17.39
N LEU A 166 -2.83 0.47 17.28
CA LEU A 166 -2.39 1.56 16.44
C LEU A 166 -2.21 1.07 14.99
N THR A 167 -3.03 1.59 14.10
CA THR A 167 -3.05 1.24 12.67
C THR A 167 -3.16 2.51 11.83
N PRO A 168 -2.06 3.27 11.64
CA PRO A 168 -2.08 4.45 10.80
C PRO A 168 -2.63 4.14 9.42
N THR A 169 -3.71 4.80 9.04
CA THR A 169 -4.43 4.52 7.78
C THR A 169 -4.69 5.82 7.03
N LEU A 170 -4.28 5.84 5.77
CA LEU A 170 -4.57 6.92 4.81
C LEU A 170 -5.81 6.52 4.01
N ILE A 171 -6.94 7.15 4.28
CA ILE A 171 -8.19 6.92 3.54
C ILE A 171 -8.33 8.01 2.48
N TYR A 172 -8.39 7.61 1.22
CA TYR A 172 -8.48 8.54 0.10
C TYR A 172 -9.79 9.32 0.11
N LEU A 173 -9.69 10.64 -0.05
CA LEU A 173 -10.83 11.57 -0.04
C LEU A 173 -11.19 12.12 -1.43
N GLY A 174 -10.27 12.07 -2.36
CA GLY A 174 -10.39 12.68 -3.67
C GLY A 174 -9.08 13.33 -4.12
N PRO A 175 -9.01 13.90 -5.32
CA PRO A 175 -7.86 14.66 -5.77
C PRO A 175 -7.69 15.95 -4.94
N THR A 176 -6.47 16.44 -4.85
CA THR A 176 -6.22 17.81 -4.37
C THR A 176 -6.83 18.78 -5.38
N ARG A 177 -7.58 19.77 -4.93
CA ARG A 177 -7.96 20.87 -5.80
C ARG A 177 -6.64 21.55 -6.22
N ARG A 178 -6.28 21.52 -7.49
CA ARG A 178 -5.27 22.43 -8.00
C ARG A 178 -5.87 23.83 -7.80
N ALA A 179 -5.15 24.72 -7.12
CA ALA A 179 -5.45 26.13 -7.19
C ALA A 179 -5.35 26.49 -8.68
N SER A 180 -6.50 26.83 -9.27
CA SER A 180 -6.60 27.40 -10.61
C SER A 180 -5.91 28.73 -10.66
#